data_69ee43f9a6d813e93bad2b620006fc66
#
_entry.id   69ee43f9a6d813e93bad2b620006fc66
#
_cell.length_a   1.000
_cell.length_b   1.000
_cell.length_c   1.000
_cell.angle_alpha   90.00
_cell.angle_beta   90.00
_cell.angle_gamma   90.00
#
_symmetry.space_group_name_H-M   'P 1'
#
loop_
_entity.id
_entity.type
_entity.pdbx_description
1 polymer ?
#
loop_
_entity_poly.entity_id
_entity_poly.type
_entity_poly.pdbx_seq_one_letter_code
_entity_poly.pdbx_strand_id
1 'polypeptide(L)'
;MAWFDGPVHIPRALTSVGRTKTPFHRWVYAPARFRRLIGLYPPLLGAGVRVSHISDDWTAGTVTVRVHPWTANLHGSAFGGALFSATDVLYGMMLAAQLGRRFEVWTKAASIEFHAPGTGTLTLQV
;
A
#
# COMPACT_ATOMS: atom_id res chain seq x y z
N MET A 1 9.66 -24.24 -2.79
CA MET A 1 8.96 -24.22 -4.07
C MET A 1 9.23 -22.88 -4.71
N ALA A 2 10.17 -22.81 -5.67
CA ALA A 2 10.61 -21.56 -6.28
C ALA A 2 9.64 -21.16 -7.39
N TRP A 3 9.05 -19.97 -7.30
CA TRP A 3 8.01 -19.51 -8.22
C TRP A 3 8.47 -18.51 -9.28
N PHE A 4 9.77 -18.30 -9.46
CA PHE A 4 10.31 -17.43 -10.51
C PHE A 4 11.65 -17.95 -11.05
N ASP A 5 11.60 -18.93 -11.96
CA ASP A 5 12.71 -19.30 -12.84
C ASP A 5 12.36 -18.88 -14.29
N GLY A 6 12.44 -17.60 -14.57
CA GLY A 6 12.34 -17.08 -15.93
C GLY A 6 12.85 -15.64 -16.01
N PRO A 7 13.52 -15.25 -17.09
CA PRO A 7 13.95 -13.87 -17.27
C PRO A 7 12.73 -12.96 -17.26
N VAL A 8 12.75 -11.92 -16.41
CA VAL A 8 11.70 -10.90 -16.38
C VAL A 8 11.69 -10.20 -17.74
N HIS A 9 10.76 -10.59 -18.60
CA HIS A 9 10.55 -9.92 -19.88
C HIS A 9 9.79 -8.62 -19.63
N ILE A 10 10.50 -7.50 -19.60
CA ILE A 10 9.89 -6.16 -19.54
C ILE A 10 9.51 -5.79 -20.99
N PRO A 11 8.21 -5.70 -21.33
CA PRO A 11 7.81 -5.28 -22.67
C PRO A 11 8.38 -3.89 -22.97
N ARG A 12 8.97 -3.70 -24.14
CA ARG A 12 9.54 -2.40 -24.60
C ARG A 12 8.55 -1.22 -24.50
N ALA A 13 7.25 -1.51 -24.53
CA ALA A 13 6.20 -0.51 -24.36
C ALA A 13 6.18 0.16 -22.96
N LEU A 14 6.77 -0.45 -21.93
CA LEU A 14 6.85 0.14 -20.59
C LEU A 14 8.06 1.08 -20.41
N THR A 15 8.98 1.14 -21.37
CA THR A 15 10.15 2.02 -21.32
C THR A 15 9.88 3.44 -21.82
N SER A 16 8.69 3.69 -22.39
CA SER A 16 8.31 4.99 -22.98
C SER A 16 7.16 5.70 -22.26
N VAL A 17 6.84 5.31 -21.02
CA VAL A 17 5.88 6.08 -20.22
C VAL A 17 6.48 7.46 -19.97
N GLY A 18 5.92 8.44 -20.67
CA GLY A 18 6.38 9.82 -20.61
C GLY A 18 6.45 10.30 -19.17
N ARG A 19 7.50 11.05 -18.83
CA ARG A 19 7.72 11.73 -17.56
C ARG A 19 6.52 12.64 -17.24
N THR A 20 5.43 12.11 -16.77
CA THR A 20 4.42 12.93 -16.11
C THR A 20 5.03 13.36 -14.79
N LYS A 21 5.48 14.61 -14.74
CA LYS A 21 5.88 15.28 -13.50
C LYS A 21 4.64 15.48 -12.63
N THR A 22 4.08 14.39 -12.12
CA THR A 22 2.98 14.50 -11.16
C THR A 22 3.50 15.11 -9.86
N PRO A 23 2.75 16.01 -9.20
CA PRO A 23 3.13 16.58 -7.89
C PRO A 23 3.44 15.52 -6.82
N PHE A 24 3.02 14.30 -7.04
CA PHE A 24 3.20 13.13 -6.22
C PHE A 24 4.68 12.86 -5.84
N HIS A 25 5.62 13.11 -6.75
CA HIS A 25 7.05 12.89 -6.47
C HIS A 25 7.64 13.79 -5.36
N ARG A 26 7.04 14.94 -5.08
CA ARG A 26 7.51 15.81 -3.97
C ARG A 26 7.12 15.27 -2.59
N TRP A 27 6.14 14.39 -2.53
CA TRP A 27 5.54 13.92 -1.28
C TRP A 27 6.19 12.63 -0.78
N VAL A 28 6.71 11.80 -1.68
CA VAL A 28 7.43 10.56 -1.39
C VAL A 28 8.65 10.79 -0.49
N TYR A 29 9.23 12.00 -0.50
CA TYR A 29 10.40 12.33 0.33
C TYR A 29 10.07 12.97 1.68
N ALA A 30 8.79 13.00 2.07
CA ALA A 30 8.36 13.55 3.35
C ALA A 30 7.35 12.59 4.02
N PRO A 31 7.81 11.54 4.73
CA PRO A 31 6.95 10.50 5.32
C PRO A 31 5.80 11.08 6.14
N ALA A 32 6.07 12.09 6.96
CA ALA A 32 5.05 12.74 7.79
C ALA A 32 3.95 13.45 6.97
N ARG A 33 4.30 14.06 5.83
CA ARG A 33 3.32 14.69 4.93
C ARG A 33 2.52 13.63 4.19
N PHE A 34 3.20 12.64 3.63
CA PHE A 34 2.53 11.52 2.96
C PHE A 34 1.53 10.85 3.89
N ARG A 35 1.92 10.52 5.13
CA ARG A 35 1.04 9.92 6.12
C ARG A 35 -0.24 10.74 6.38
N ARG A 36 -0.11 12.07 6.47
CA ARG A 36 -1.28 12.96 6.68
C ARG A 36 -2.22 12.96 5.49
N LEU A 37 -1.68 13.01 4.29
CA LEU A 37 -2.45 13.18 3.07
C LEU A 37 -3.08 11.87 2.60
N ILE A 38 -2.35 10.76 2.71
CA ILE A 38 -2.91 9.44 2.40
C ILE A 38 -4.04 9.07 3.37
N GLY A 39 -4.02 9.61 4.60
CA GLY A 39 -5.11 9.47 5.55
C GLY A 39 -6.41 10.15 5.14
N LEU A 40 -6.37 11.06 4.16
CA LEU A 40 -7.56 11.73 3.57
C LEU A 40 -7.98 11.10 2.23
N TYR A 41 -7.26 10.09 1.75
CA TYR A 41 -7.56 9.43 0.49
C TYR A 41 -8.86 8.63 0.61
N PRO A 42 -9.92 8.96 -0.16
CA PRO A 42 -11.26 8.41 0.03
C PRO A 42 -11.35 6.88 0.04
N PRO A 43 -10.63 6.13 -0.85
CA PRO A 43 -10.66 4.67 -0.82
C PRO A 43 -10.17 4.08 0.50
N LEU A 44 -9.14 4.66 1.12
CA LEU A 44 -8.60 4.17 2.38
C LEU A 44 -9.47 4.59 3.56
N LEU A 45 -10.03 5.81 3.53
CA LEU A 45 -11.01 6.26 4.53
C LEU A 45 -12.23 5.34 4.54
N GLY A 46 -12.79 5.03 3.37
CA GLY A 46 -13.93 4.13 3.22
C GLY A 46 -13.65 2.71 3.70
N ALA A 47 -12.42 2.23 3.51
CA ALA A 47 -11.96 0.93 3.97
C ALA A 47 -11.56 0.90 5.47
N GLY A 48 -11.58 2.04 6.18
CA GLY A 48 -11.12 2.13 7.56
C GLY A 48 -9.61 1.95 7.73
N VAL A 49 -8.85 2.16 6.65
CA VAL A 49 -7.40 1.99 6.60
C VAL A 49 -6.69 3.29 6.93
N ARG A 50 -5.74 3.26 7.83
CA ARG A 50 -4.95 4.41 8.23
C ARG A 50 -3.47 4.06 8.30
N VAL A 51 -2.63 4.80 7.61
CA VAL A 51 -1.18 4.75 7.80
C VAL A 51 -0.85 5.49 9.09
N SER A 52 -0.42 4.77 10.12
CA SER A 52 -0.13 5.32 11.46
C SER A 52 1.33 5.73 11.62
N HIS A 53 2.24 5.03 10.98
CA HIS A 53 3.68 5.32 11.03
C HIS A 53 4.35 5.02 9.69
N ILE A 54 5.38 5.80 9.37
CA ILE A 54 6.36 5.53 8.30
C ILE A 54 7.70 6.01 8.82
N SER A 55 8.72 5.18 8.73
CA SER A 55 10.09 5.55 9.09
C SER A 55 10.64 6.63 8.14
N ASP A 56 11.56 7.45 8.62
CA ASP A 56 12.11 8.55 7.84
C ASP A 56 12.86 8.08 6.58
N ASP A 57 13.41 6.89 6.63
CA ASP A 57 14.13 6.23 5.53
C ASP A 57 13.23 5.38 4.62
N TRP A 58 11.90 5.32 4.88
CA TRP A 58 10.94 4.52 4.12
C TRP A 58 11.19 3.01 4.15
N THR A 59 11.87 2.49 5.16
CA THR A 59 12.17 1.04 5.29
C THR A 59 11.17 0.30 6.17
N ALA A 60 10.39 1.01 6.97
CA ALA A 60 9.36 0.43 7.83
C ALA A 60 8.11 1.29 7.89
N GLY A 61 6.97 0.66 8.05
CA GLY A 61 5.71 1.35 8.19
C GLY A 61 4.69 0.56 8.99
N THR A 62 3.71 1.28 9.54
CA THR A 62 2.59 0.69 10.27
C THR A 62 1.28 1.19 9.71
N VAL A 63 0.39 0.26 9.39
CA VAL A 63 -0.97 0.53 8.94
C VAL A 63 -1.95 -0.06 9.95
N THR A 64 -3.00 0.67 10.25
CA THR A 64 -4.11 0.20 11.10
C THR A 64 -5.38 0.10 10.29
N VAL A 65 -6.15 -0.96 10.53
CA VAL A 65 -7.51 -1.14 10.00
C VAL A 65 -8.46 -1.19 11.18
N ARG A 66 -9.38 -0.24 11.22
CA ARG A 66 -10.40 -0.18 12.27
C ARG A 66 -11.70 -0.78 11.76
N VAL A 67 -12.16 -1.84 12.43
CA VAL A 67 -13.41 -2.52 12.10
C VAL A 67 -14.58 -1.75 12.71
N HIS A 68 -15.47 -1.27 11.85
CA HIS A 68 -16.71 -0.55 12.20
C HIS A 68 -17.89 -1.19 11.47
N PRO A 69 -19.13 -0.86 11.80
CA PRO A 69 -20.31 -1.39 11.09
C PRO A 69 -20.24 -1.22 9.57
N TRP A 70 -19.64 -0.12 9.05
CA TRP A 70 -19.52 0.12 7.61
C TRP A 70 -18.19 -0.34 6.98
N THR A 71 -17.24 -0.83 7.79
CA THR A 71 -15.98 -1.43 7.31
C THR A 71 -15.90 -2.92 7.62
N ALA A 72 -16.88 -3.45 8.33
CA ALA A 72 -17.02 -4.86 8.62
C ALA A 72 -17.66 -5.61 7.42
N ASN A 73 -17.36 -6.89 7.32
CA ASN A 73 -18.12 -7.79 6.48
C ASN A 73 -19.46 -8.19 7.14
N LEU A 74 -20.26 -9.00 6.44
CA LEU A 74 -21.57 -9.44 6.94
C LEU A 74 -21.51 -10.30 8.22
N HIS A 75 -20.33 -10.79 8.60
CA HIS A 75 -20.09 -11.55 9.82
C HIS A 75 -19.56 -10.68 10.98
N GLY A 76 -19.48 -9.37 10.81
CA GLY A 76 -18.98 -8.43 11.84
C GLY A 76 -17.46 -8.42 12.01
N SER A 77 -16.70 -9.07 11.11
CA SER A 77 -15.23 -9.03 11.09
C SER A 77 -14.71 -8.11 9.99
N ALA A 78 -13.39 -7.88 9.99
CA ALA A 78 -12.75 -7.04 8.99
C ALA A 78 -13.08 -7.50 7.56
N PHE A 79 -13.47 -6.57 6.71
CA PHE A 79 -13.66 -6.85 5.30
C PHE A 79 -12.32 -7.19 4.64
N GLY A 80 -12.23 -8.34 3.96
CA GLY A 80 -10.99 -8.83 3.37
C GLY A 80 -10.36 -7.86 2.38
N GLY A 81 -11.17 -7.14 1.60
CA GLY A 81 -10.70 -6.08 0.72
C GLY A 81 -10.03 -4.91 1.46
N ALA A 82 -10.51 -4.55 2.66
CA ALA A 82 -9.86 -3.54 3.50
C ALA A 82 -8.49 -4.01 3.99
N LEU A 83 -8.37 -5.28 4.40
CA LEU A 83 -7.09 -5.86 4.79
C LEU A 83 -6.11 -5.91 3.61
N PHE A 84 -6.57 -6.30 2.44
CA PHE A 84 -5.75 -6.30 1.23
C PHE A 84 -5.28 -4.88 0.88
N SER A 85 -6.16 -3.88 0.90
CA SER A 85 -5.80 -2.48 0.66
C SER A 85 -4.78 -1.95 1.69
N ALA A 86 -4.88 -2.39 2.93
CA ALA A 86 -3.95 -2.01 3.98
C ALA A 86 -2.54 -2.58 3.76
N THR A 87 -2.43 -3.78 3.20
CA THR A 87 -1.12 -4.37 2.86
C THR A 87 -0.50 -3.71 1.64
N ASP A 88 -1.30 -3.32 0.63
CA ASP A 88 -0.81 -2.74 -0.61
C ASP A 88 -0.34 -1.29 -0.49
N VAL A 89 -1.00 -0.48 0.35
CA VAL A 89 -0.84 0.99 0.39
C VAL A 89 0.60 1.48 0.61
N LEU A 90 1.42 0.77 1.36
CA LEU A 90 2.79 1.19 1.67
C LEU A 90 3.85 0.56 0.78
N TYR A 91 3.68 -0.67 0.30
CA TYR A 91 4.72 -1.37 -0.45
C TYR A 91 5.20 -0.60 -1.69
N GLY A 92 4.27 -0.19 -2.54
CA GLY A 92 4.59 0.58 -3.74
C GLY A 92 5.28 1.89 -3.42
N MET A 93 4.84 2.59 -2.37
CA MET A 93 5.39 3.89 -1.97
C MET A 93 6.78 3.76 -1.33
N MET A 94 6.99 2.78 -0.46
CA MET A 94 8.28 2.52 0.16
C MET A 94 9.31 2.12 -0.89
N LEU A 95 8.94 1.25 -1.83
CA LEU A 95 9.82 0.86 -2.93
C LEU A 95 10.12 2.05 -3.85
N ALA A 96 9.13 2.87 -4.21
CA ALA A 96 9.33 4.06 -5.03
C ALA A 96 10.25 5.08 -4.34
N ALA A 97 10.14 5.24 -3.01
CA ALA A 97 11.01 6.12 -2.25
C ALA A 97 12.48 5.66 -2.28
N GLN A 98 12.72 4.36 -2.18
CA GLN A 98 14.06 3.79 -2.19
C GLN A 98 14.68 3.77 -3.59
N LEU A 99 13.92 3.48 -4.63
CA LEU A 99 14.37 3.46 -6.02
C LEU A 99 14.61 4.88 -6.59
N GLY A 100 13.98 5.88 -6.01
CA GLY A 100 14.10 7.27 -6.43
C GLY A 100 13.33 7.59 -7.71
N ARG A 101 13.55 8.82 -8.25
CA ARG A 101 12.72 9.45 -9.29
C ARG A 101 12.77 8.82 -10.68
N ARG A 102 13.63 7.85 -10.90
CA ARG A 102 13.83 7.25 -12.24
C ARG A 102 12.86 6.11 -12.52
N PHE A 103 12.13 5.64 -11.50
CA PHE A 103 11.26 4.47 -11.60
C PHE A 103 9.84 4.82 -11.17
N GLU A 104 8.88 4.27 -11.88
CA GLU A 104 7.48 4.20 -11.46
C GLU A 104 7.22 2.77 -10.97
N VAL A 105 6.55 2.65 -9.83
CA VAL A 105 6.29 1.35 -9.19
C VAL A 105 4.81 1.05 -9.30
N TRP A 106 4.49 -0.10 -9.87
CA TRP A 106 3.14 -0.62 -9.98
C TRP A 106 3.07 -2.04 -9.48
N THR A 107 2.12 -2.32 -8.58
CA THR A 107 1.83 -3.67 -8.13
C THR A 107 1.23 -4.48 -9.29
N LYS A 108 1.93 -5.51 -9.74
CA LYS A 108 1.44 -6.39 -10.80
C LYS A 108 0.56 -7.50 -10.27
N ALA A 109 0.92 -8.07 -9.15
CA ALA A 109 0.21 -9.17 -8.53
C ALA A 109 0.50 -9.19 -7.03
N ALA A 110 -0.48 -9.59 -6.25
CA ALA A 110 -0.35 -9.83 -4.82
C ALA A 110 -1.36 -10.90 -4.40
N SER A 111 -1.08 -11.59 -3.30
CA SER A 111 -1.98 -12.56 -2.70
C SER A 111 -2.06 -12.35 -1.20
N ILE A 112 -3.18 -12.72 -0.60
CA ILE A 112 -3.40 -12.65 0.84
C ILE A 112 -4.07 -13.95 1.32
N GLU A 113 -3.63 -14.45 2.46
CA GLU A 113 -4.25 -15.58 3.13
C GLU A 113 -4.88 -15.12 4.43
N PHE A 114 -6.14 -15.46 4.64
CA PHE A 114 -6.89 -15.11 5.85
C PHE A 114 -6.98 -16.32 6.77
N HIS A 115 -6.25 -16.30 7.88
CA HIS A 115 -6.19 -17.42 8.82
C HIS A 115 -7.26 -17.35 9.92
N ALA A 116 -7.73 -16.15 10.24
CA ALA A 116 -8.75 -15.95 11.27
C ALA A 116 -9.56 -14.66 11.02
N PRO A 117 -10.82 -14.58 11.53
CA PRO A 117 -11.57 -13.33 11.53
C PRO A 117 -10.88 -12.26 12.38
N GLY A 118 -10.67 -11.07 11.81
CA GLY A 118 -10.12 -9.93 12.52
C GLY A 118 -11.23 -9.02 13.05
N THR A 119 -11.13 -8.57 14.31
CA THR A 119 -12.09 -7.65 14.93
C THR A 119 -11.38 -6.50 15.64
N GLY A 120 -12.09 -5.43 15.95
CA GLY A 120 -11.53 -4.26 16.62
C GLY A 120 -10.56 -3.46 15.76
N THR A 121 -9.35 -3.23 16.25
CA THR A 121 -8.30 -2.54 15.49
C THR A 121 -7.18 -3.53 15.19
N LEU A 122 -6.94 -3.73 13.90
CA LEU A 122 -5.87 -4.58 13.40
C LEU A 122 -4.67 -3.72 13.04
N THR A 123 -3.48 -4.20 13.34
CA THR A 123 -2.22 -3.51 13.05
C THR A 123 -1.38 -4.37 12.12
N LEU A 124 -0.94 -3.76 11.03
CA LEU A 124 -0.06 -4.37 10.04
C LEU A 124 1.28 -3.65 10.10
N GLN A 125 2.36 -4.42 10.06
CA GLN A 125 3.73 -3.91 9.94
C GLN A 125 4.31 -4.29 8.59
N VAL A 126 4.99 -3.37 7.99
CA VAL A 126 5.65 -3.50 6.68
C VAL A 126 7.13 -3.21 6.87
#